data_247ceb7580d84722da252a7862e4a52d
#
_entry.id   247ceb7580d84722da252a7862e4a52d
#
_cell.length_a   1.000
_cell.length_b   1.000
_cell.length_c   1.000
_cell.angle_alpha   90.00
_cell.angle_beta   90.00
_cell.angle_gamma   90.00
#
_symmetry.space_group_name_H-M   'P 1'
#
loop_
_entity.id
_entity.type
_entity.pdbx_description
1 polymer ?
#
loop_
_entity_poly.entity_id
_entity_poly.type
_entity_poly.pdbx_seq_one_letter_code
_entity_poly.pdbx_strand_id
1 'polypeptide(L)'
;MCQPPGRLAQAPQHLRPSQTAATILEMHENTEFTLSRDVEAIEIPSGRKLSLEKGTRGVVTQALGGSYTVATPYGLSRVAEKDLDALGLDKPKIEAKQKPAGATNGEVSEDEVWSQLKQCYDPEIPVNIVDLGLVYDCRLIKKDDGGTRVEVKMTLTAPGCGMGPAIAHDAQSKILSIDGVDEADVQLVWDPPWNQNMISEAGRMKLGMV
;
A
#
# COMPACT_ATOMS: atom_id res chain seq x y z
N MET A 1 -7.53 13.67 66.61
CA MET A 1 -6.91 12.64 65.80
C MET A 1 -7.40 12.84 64.37
N CYS A 2 -6.60 13.54 63.55
CA CYS A 2 -6.91 13.79 62.14
C CYS A 2 -6.25 12.72 61.28
N GLN A 3 -7.04 12.03 60.44
CA GLN A 3 -6.52 11.15 59.40
C GLN A 3 -6.06 11.97 58.18
N PRO A 4 -4.97 11.57 57.50
CA PRO A 4 -4.52 12.25 56.31
C PRO A 4 -5.33 11.85 55.08
N PRO A 5 -5.44 12.71 54.02
CA PRO A 5 -6.23 12.47 52.82
C PRO A 5 -5.61 11.42 51.91
N GLY A 6 -6.50 10.63 51.32
CA GLY A 6 -6.20 9.53 50.40
C GLY A 6 -5.43 9.94 49.17
N ARG A 7 -4.58 9.03 48.67
CA ARG A 7 -3.84 9.10 47.42
C ARG A 7 -4.78 9.22 46.22
N LEU A 8 -4.59 10.28 45.46
CA LEU A 8 -5.14 10.41 44.11
C LEU A 8 -4.57 9.30 43.21
N ALA A 9 -5.45 8.49 42.65
CA ALA A 9 -5.11 7.51 41.65
C ALA A 9 -4.58 8.22 40.40
N GLN A 10 -3.33 7.91 40.04
CA GLN A 10 -2.74 8.36 38.79
C GLN A 10 -3.47 7.68 37.62
N ALA A 11 -3.96 8.49 36.68
CA ALA A 11 -4.56 8.03 35.44
C ALA A 11 -3.52 7.26 34.60
N PRO A 12 -3.90 6.22 33.85
CA PRO A 12 -3.00 5.46 33.02
C PRO A 12 -2.42 6.36 31.93
N GLN A 13 -1.10 6.36 31.82
CA GLN A 13 -0.36 7.08 30.79
C GLN A 13 -0.74 6.52 29.44
N HIS A 14 -1.13 7.39 28.53
CA HIS A 14 -1.48 7.11 27.15
C HIS A 14 -0.48 6.18 26.50
N LEU A 15 -0.95 5.03 26.03
CA LEU A 15 -0.24 4.12 25.14
C LEU A 15 0.15 4.91 23.87
N ARG A 16 1.44 5.09 23.66
CA ARG A 16 1.98 5.62 22.41
C ARG A 16 1.61 4.66 21.28
N PRO A 17 1.19 5.14 20.11
CA PRO A 17 0.94 4.25 18.97
C PRO A 17 2.24 3.50 18.62
N SER A 18 2.12 2.21 18.38
CA SER A 18 3.23 1.29 18.16
C SER A 18 4.10 1.74 16.96
N GLN A 19 5.34 2.07 17.23
CA GLN A 19 6.38 2.45 16.27
C GLN A 19 6.89 1.29 15.41
N THR A 20 6.33 0.10 15.54
CA THR A 20 6.93 -1.15 15.02
C THR A 20 6.75 -1.36 13.52
N ALA A 21 5.71 -0.81 12.89
CA ALA A 21 5.48 -1.02 11.45
C ALA A 21 6.29 -0.06 10.56
N ALA A 22 6.50 1.18 11.01
CA ALA A 22 7.33 2.16 10.28
C ALA A 22 8.81 1.76 10.29
N THR A 23 9.31 1.24 11.40
CA THR A 23 10.71 0.87 11.58
C THR A 23 11.18 -0.28 10.68
N ILE A 24 10.31 -1.21 10.32
CA ILE A 24 10.67 -2.38 9.48
C ILE A 24 10.71 -2.00 7.99
N LEU A 25 9.87 -1.08 7.54
CA LEU A 25 9.91 -0.58 6.16
C LEU A 25 11.18 0.25 5.91
N GLU A 26 11.60 1.07 6.87
CA GLU A 26 12.84 1.85 6.80
C GLU A 26 14.11 0.99 6.78
N MET A 27 14.06 -0.26 7.24
CA MET A 27 15.23 -1.16 7.32
C MET A 27 15.72 -1.63 5.95
N HIS A 28 14.90 -1.59 4.90
CA HIS A 28 15.29 -2.06 3.57
C HIS A 28 15.66 -0.93 2.60
N GLU A 29 15.38 0.33 2.93
CA GLU A 29 15.80 1.46 2.12
C GLU A 29 17.33 1.61 2.15
N ASN A 30 17.91 1.90 0.98
CA ASN A 30 19.37 1.96 0.75
C ASN A 30 20.12 0.61 0.94
N THR A 31 19.40 -0.52 0.92
CA THR A 31 20.03 -1.84 0.96
C THR A 31 20.49 -2.25 -0.43
N GLU A 32 21.79 -2.55 -0.56
CA GLU A 32 22.34 -3.13 -1.80
C GLU A 32 21.91 -4.59 -1.93
N PHE A 33 21.61 -5.02 -3.16
CA PHE A 33 21.24 -6.40 -3.46
C PHE A 33 21.94 -6.91 -4.71
N THR A 34 21.96 -8.24 -4.83
CA THR A 34 22.31 -8.94 -6.07
C THR A 34 21.26 -10.03 -6.30
N LEU A 35 20.59 -10.00 -7.45
CA LEU A 35 19.52 -10.96 -7.74
C LEU A 35 20.03 -12.39 -7.74
N SER A 36 19.39 -13.26 -6.98
CA SER A 36 19.67 -14.70 -6.89
C SER A 36 19.01 -15.50 -8.03
N ARG A 37 17.98 -14.95 -8.67
CA ARG A 37 17.25 -15.49 -9.82
C ARG A 37 16.69 -14.36 -10.67
N ASP A 38 16.17 -14.70 -11.85
CA ASP A 38 15.44 -13.76 -12.71
C ASP A 38 14.15 -13.31 -12.02
N VAL A 39 13.80 -12.04 -12.18
CA VAL A 39 12.64 -11.40 -11.56
C VAL A 39 11.90 -10.55 -12.58
N GLU A 40 10.57 -10.71 -12.64
CA GLU A 40 9.73 -9.76 -13.35
C GLU A 40 9.62 -8.46 -12.56
N ALA A 41 9.88 -7.34 -13.22
CA ALA A 41 9.78 -6.02 -12.65
C ALA A 41 8.99 -5.08 -13.58
N ILE A 42 8.56 -3.95 -13.05
CA ILE A 42 7.88 -2.90 -13.80
C ILE A 42 8.80 -1.68 -13.84
N GLU A 43 9.20 -1.29 -15.04
CA GLU A 43 10.05 -0.12 -15.27
C GLU A 43 9.32 1.18 -14.88
N ILE A 44 9.99 2.05 -14.16
CA ILE A 44 9.48 3.36 -13.75
C ILE A 44 10.21 4.42 -14.60
N PRO A 45 9.50 5.37 -15.20
CA PRO A 45 8.05 5.66 -15.11
C PRO A 45 7.23 5.04 -16.25
N SER A 46 7.82 4.24 -17.13
CA SER A 46 7.17 3.76 -18.36
C SER A 46 6.03 2.76 -18.11
N GLY A 47 6.00 2.06 -16.95
CA GLY A 47 5.05 1.01 -16.65
C GLY A 47 5.25 -0.29 -17.45
N ARG A 48 6.36 -0.40 -18.20
CA ARG A 48 6.65 -1.59 -19.00
C ARG A 48 7.13 -2.73 -18.10
N LYS A 49 6.68 -3.94 -18.40
CA LYS A 49 7.24 -5.14 -17.79
C LYS A 49 8.63 -5.41 -18.37
N LEU A 50 9.57 -5.71 -17.52
CA LEU A 50 10.91 -6.13 -17.87
C LEU A 50 11.33 -7.30 -16.98
N SER A 51 12.27 -8.10 -17.46
CA SER A 51 12.91 -9.15 -16.68
C SER A 51 14.29 -8.67 -16.26
N LEU A 52 14.51 -8.63 -14.95
CA LEU A 52 15.84 -8.40 -14.39
C LEU A 52 16.51 -9.76 -14.23
N GLU A 53 17.66 -9.94 -14.86
CA GLU A 53 18.39 -11.22 -14.88
C GLU A 53 19.09 -11.49 -13.54
N LYS A 54 19.26 -12.76 -13.22
CA LYS A 54 20.10 -13.21 -12.12
C LYS A 54 21.47 -12.55 -12.16
N GLY A 55 21.94 -12.08 -10.99
CA GLY A 55 23.23 -11.37 -10.89
C GLY A 55 23.14 -9.88 -11.10
N THR A 56 21.97 -9.33 -11.49
CA THR A 56 21.73 -7.88 -11.52
C THR A 56 21.94 -7.30 -10.13
N ARG A 57 22.77 -6.26 -10.05
CA ARG A 57 23.03 -5.51 -8.82
C ARG A 57 22.21 -4.24 -8.79
N GLY A 58 21.80 -3.83 -7.59
CA GLY A 58 21.07 -2.60 -7.41
C GLY A 58 20.95 -2.22 -5.94
N VAL A 59 20.18 -1.17 -5.72
CA VAL A 59 19.89 -0.64 -4.38
C VAL A 59 18.37 -0.49 -4.25
N VAL A 60 17.82 -0.90 -3.13
CA VAL A 60 16.42 -0.63 -2.79
C VAL A 60 16.30 0.84 -2.41
N THR A 61 15.56 1.62 -3.18
CA THR A 61 15.36 3.05 -2.94
C THR A 61 14.10 3.35 -2.16
N GLN A 62 13.12 2.44 -2.18
CA GLN A 62 11.87 2.63 -1.47
C GLN A 62 11.17 1.29 -1.22
N ALA A 63 10.55 1.15 -0.05
CA ALA A 63 9.75 -0.02 0.33
C ALA A 63 8.38 0.46 0.81
N LEU A 64 7.35 0.35 -0.03
CA LEU A 64 6.00 0.84 0.27
C LEU A 64 4.93 -0.15 -0.20
N GLY A 65 3.95 -0.41 0.67
CA GLY A 65 2.74 -1.13 0.31
C GLY A 65 2.94 -2.54 -0.26
N GLY A 66 3.97 -3.28 0.19
CA GLY A 66 4.26 -4.62 -0.32
C GLY A 66 4.92 -4.61 -1.70
N SER A 67 5.54 -3.52 -2.09
CA SER A 67 6.37 -3.43 -3.29
C SER A 67 7.64 -2.65 -3.01
N TYR A 68 8.68 -2.93 -3.79
CA TYR A 68 10.02 -2.41 -3.61
C TYR A 68 10.48 -1.72 -4.88
N THR A 69 10.81 -0.43 -4.77
CA THR A 69 11.45 0.30 -5.86
C THR A 69 12.94 0.09 -5.76
N VAL A 70 13.54 -0.36 -6.85
CA VAL A 70 14.96 -0.67 -6.92
C VAL A 70 15.62 0.14 -8.04
N ALA A 71 16.79 0.69 -7.74
CA ALA A 71 17.66 1.31 -8.72
C ALA A 71 18.66 0.26 -9.22
N THR A 72 18.67 0.04 -10.52
CA THR A 72 19.59 -0.88 -11.21
C THR A 72 20.32 -0.16 -12.34
N PRO A 73 21.34 -0.74 -12.97
CA PRO A 73 21.98 -0.16 -14.17
C PRO A 73 21.00 0.08 -15.33
N TYR A 74 19.83 -0.57 -15.30
CA TYR A 74 18.78 -0.43 -16.33
C TYR A 74 17.76 0.67 -15.99
N GLY A 75 17.88 1.33 -14.82
CA GLY A 75 16.98 2.35 -14.34
C GLY A 75 16.19 1.92 -13.10
N LEU A 76 15.17 2.70 -12.77
CA LEU A 76 14.27 2.41 -11.66
C LEU A 76 13.24 1.35 -12.07
N SER A 77 13.00 0.41 -11.18
CA SER A 77 12.03 -0.66 -11.41
C SER A 77 11.31 -1.03 -10.11
N ARG A 78 10.06 -1.45 -10.24
CA ARG A 78 9.25 -1.93 -9.13
C ARG A 78 9.25 -3.46 -9.10
N VAL A 79 9.64 -4.02 -7.98
CA VAL A 79 9.64 -5.47 -7.68
C VAL A 79 8.54 -5.77 -6.67
N ALA A 80 7.78 -6.84 -6.89
CA ALA A 80 6.73 -7.25 -5.99
C ALA A 80 7.29 -7.95 -4.73
N GLU A 81 6.56 -7.88 -3.62
CA GLU A 81 6.94 -8.52 -2.35
C GLU A 81 7.18 -10.04 -2.47
N LYS A 82 6.44 -10.70 -3.37
CA LYS A 82 6.62 -12.15 -3.62
C LYS A 82 8.03 -12.52 -4.07
N ASP A 83 8.76 -11.56 -4.65
CA ASP A 83 10.09 -11.75 -5.25
C ASP A 83 11.22 -11.21 -4.36
N LEU A 84 10.95 -10.85 -3.09
CA LEU A 84 11.96 -10.37 -2.13
C LEU A 84 13.07 -11.39 -1.87
N ASP A 85 12.76 -12.67 -1.92
CA ASP A 85 13.72 -13.76 -1.80
C ASP A 85 14.83 -13.63 -2.83
N ALA A 86 14.48 -13.15 -4.04
CA ALA A 86 15.46 -12.95 -5.12
C ALA A 86 16.41 -11.77 -4.83
N LEU A 87 15.97 -10.78 -4.07
CA LEU A 87 16.81 -9.66 -3.63
C LEU A 87 17.69 -10.03 -2.41
N GLY A 88 17.51 -11.23 -1.83
CA GLY A 88 18.19 -11.62 -0.60
C GLY A 88 17.69 -10.87 0.63
N LEU A 89 16.50 -10.30 0.55
CA LEU A 89 15.87 -9.60 1.65
C LEU A 89 14.88 -10.53 2.34
N ASP A 90 14.92 -10.56 3.66
CA ASP A 90 13.94 -11.27 4.44
C ASP A 90 12.57 -10.58 4.26
N LYS A 91 11.55 -11.39 4.01
CA LYS A 91 10.18 -10.87 4.07
C LYS A 91 10.01 -10.22 5.43
N PRO A 92 9.59 -8.95 5.51
CA PRO A 92 9.25 -8.39 6.79
C PRO A 92 8.27 -9.37 7.43
N LYS A 93 8.59 -9.90 8.61
CA LYS A 93 7.59 -10.54 9.46
C LYS A 93 6.60 -9.46 9.83
N ILE A 94 5.72 -9.14 8.92
CA ILE A 94 4.45 -8.55 9.26
C ILE A 94 3.83 -9.65 10.10
N GLU A 95 4.00 -9.56 11.43
CA GLU A 95 3.04 -10.18 12.33
C GLU A 95 1.71 -9.79 11.72
N ALA A 96 0.98 -10.79 11.21
CA ALA A 96 -0.31 -10.59 10.61
C ALA A 96 -1.03 -9.65 11.58
N LYS A 97 -1.12 -8.36 11.20
CA LYS A 97 -1.88 -7.40 11.99
C LYS A 97 -3.18 -8.12 12.16
N GLN A 98 -3.45 -8.45 13.40
CA GLN A 98 -4.68 -9.05 13.85
C GLN A 98 -5.78 -8.54 12.93
N LYS A 99 -6.37 -9.46 12.15
CA LYS A 99 -7.65 -9.22 11.48
C LYS A 99 -8.39 -8.28 12.42
N PRO A 100 -8.85 -7.11 12.01
CA PRO A 100 -9.72 -6.34 12.88
C PRO A 100 -10.74 -7.36 13.38
N ALA A 101 -10.84 -7.51 14.73
CA ALA A 101 -11.70 -8.48 15.37
C ALA A 101 -13.15 -8.08 15.07
N GLY A 102 -13.63 -8.49 13.92
CA GLY A 102 -14.88 -8.15 13.29
C GLY A 102 -15.16 -9.03 12.08
N ALA A 103 -14.41 -10.15 11.90
CA ALA A 103 -14.77 -11.17 10.92
C ALA A 103 -16.08 -11.81 11.34
N THR A 104 -17.17 -11.12 11.11
CA THR A 104 -18.53 -11.63 11.17
C THR A 104 -18.85 -12.24 9.82
N ASN A 105 -18.86 -13.58 9.77
CA ASN A 105 -19.63 -14.36 8.81
C ASN A 105 -19.42 -14.11 7.32
N GLY A 106 -18.19 -14.06 6.81
CA GLY A 106 -17.94 -14.04 5.34
C GLY A 106 -18.45 -12.78 4.62
N GLU A 107 -18.82 -11.73 5.33
CA GLU A 107 -19.27 -10.48 4.76
C GLU A 107 -18.10 -9.49 4.63
N VAL A 108 -17.73 -9.17 3.39
CA VAL A 108 -16.71 -8.17 3.08
C VAL A 108 -17.17 -6.81 3.56
N SER A 109 -16.35 -6.11 4.34
CA SER A 109 -16.65 -4.75 4.76
C SER A 109 -15.99 -3.71 3.85
N GLU A 110 -16.66 -2.57 3.67
CA GLU A 110 -16.08 -1.46 2.92
C GLU A 110 -14.80 -0.94 3.56
N ASP A 111 -14.71 -0.93 4.88
CA ASP A 111 -13.51 -0.53 5.64
C ASP A 111 -12.29 -1.42 5.33
N GLU A 112 -12.52 -2.70 5.08
CA GLU A 112 -11.48 -3.64 4.68
C GLU A 112 -10.92 -3.30 3.30
N VAL A 113 -11.80 -2.98 2.36
CA VAL A 113 -11.42 -2.53 1.01
C VAL A 113 -10.62 -1.22 1.08
N TRP A 114 -11.09 -0.23 1.83
CA TRP A 114 -10.36 1.02 2.04
C TRP A 114 -9.00 0.80 2.70
N SER A 115 -8.89 -0.14 3.62
CA SER A 115 -7.62 -0.50 4.27
C SER A 115 -6.62 -1.10 3.29
N GLN A 116 -7.07 -1.90 2.33
CA GLN A 116 -6.22 -2.44 1.28
C GLN A 116 -5.81 -1.37 0.27
N LEU A 117 -6.73 -0.49 -0.13
CA LEU A 117 -6.43 0.63 -1.03
C LEU A 117 -5.39 1.60 -0.43
N LYS A 118 -5.39 1.80 0.90
CA LYS A 118 -4.37 2.58 1.61
C LYS A 118 -2.97 1.94 1.57
N GLN A 119 -2.84 0.71 1.14
CA GLN A 119 -1.55 0.06 0.93
C GLN A 119 -1.04 0.18 -0.52
N CYS A 120 -1.82 0.80 -1.42
CA CYS A 120 -1.40 1.08 -2.78
C CYS A 120 -0.73 2.44 -2.84
N TYR A 121 0.44 2.49 -3.47
CA TYR A 121 1.24 3.71 -3.58
C TYR A 121 1.61 3.99 -5.03
N ASP A 122 1.66 5.27 -5.38
CA ASP A 122 2.37 5.69 -6.58
C ASP A 122 3.89 5.53 -6.31
N PRO A 123 4.64 4.87 -7.20
CA PRO A 123 6.07 4.62 -6.97
C PRO A 123 6.92 5.91 -6.92
N GLU A 124 6.39 7.03 -7.38
CA GLU A 124 7.08 8.33 -7.37
C GLU A 124 6.66 9.21 -6.18
N ILE A 125 5.55 8.86 -5.49
CA ILE A 125 4.96 9.67 -4.43
C ILE A 125 4.84 8.85 -3.15
N PRO A 126 5.45 9.24 -2.02
CA PRO A 126 5.44 8.46 -0.77
C PRO A 126 4.11 8.60 0.00
N VAL A 127 3.00 8.70 -0.73
CA VAL A 127 1.63 8.79 -0.20
C VAL A 127 0.75 7.78 -0.92
N ASN A 128 -0.12 7.07 -0.17
CA ASN A 128 -1.02 6.09 -0.76
C ASN A 128 -2.10 6.75 -1.63
N ILE A 129 -2.68 5.97 -2.54
CA ILE A 129 -3.66 6.46 -3.52
C ILE A 129 -4.94 7.05 -2.88
N VAL A 130 -5.31 6.60 -1.67
CA VAL A 130 -6.47 7.13 -0.94
C VAL A 130 -6.16 8.51 -0.39
N ASP A 131 -5.02 8.67 0.29
CA ASP A 131 -4.59 9.95 0.85
C ASP A 131 -4.22 10.98 -0.25
N LEU A 132 -3.82 10.52 -1.44
CA LEU A 132 -3.67 11.37 -2.62
C LEU A 132 -5.00 11.82 -3.23
N GLY A 133 -6.13 11.25 -2.80
CA GLY A 133 -7.45 11.55 -3.37
C GLY A 133 -7.63 11.00 -4.78
N LEU A 134 -6.95 9.90 -5.10
CA LEU A 134 -7.05 9.25 -6.41
C LEU A 134 -8.22 8.28 -6.49
N VAL A 135 -8.77 7.83 -5.38
CA VAL A 135 -9.94 6.95 -5.34
C VAL A 135 -11.19 7.79 -5.23
N TYR A 136 -12.06 7.72 -6.24
CA TYR A 136 -13.28 8.53 -6.33
C TYR A 136 -14.51 7.80 -5.82
N ASP A 137 -14.59 6.49 -6.04
CA ASP A 137 -15.75 5.69 -5.67
C ASP A 137 -15.32 4.26 -5.36
N CYS A 138 -15.97 3.65 -4.38
CA CYS A 138 -15.77 2.25 -4.01
C CYS A 138 -17.14 1.65 -3.69
N ARG A 139 -17.51 0.57 -4.36
CA ARG A 139 -18.82 -0.10 -4.19
C ARG A 139 -18.64 -1.58 -4.02
N LEU A 140 -19.34 -2.12 -3.04
CA LEU A 140 -19.47 -3.55 -2.83
C LEU A 140 -20.82 -4.01 -3.40
N ILE A 141 -20.78 -4.96 -4.31
CA ILE A 141 -21.94 -5.53 -4.96
C ILE A 141 -22.02 -7.00 -4.58
N LYS A 142 -23.08 -7.38 -3.89
CA LYS A 142 -23.35 -8.80 -3.61
C LYS A 142 -23.92 -9.45 -4.87
N LYS A 143 -23.32 -10.58 -5.23
CA LYS A 143 -23.74 -11.41 -6.36
C LYS A 143 -24.81 -12.40 -5.91
N ASP A 144 -25.64 -12.85 -6.84
CA ASP A 144 -26.71 -13.83 -6.56
C ASP A 144 -26.18 -15.19 -6.11
N ASP A 145 -24.93 -15.51 -6.44
CA ASP A 145 -24.21 -16.72 -6.04
C ASP A 145 -23.59 -16.64 -4.62
N GLY A 146 -23.79 -15.50 -3.93
CA GLY A 146 -23.29 -15.24 -2.58
C GLY A 146 -21.89 -14.63 -2.55
N GLY A 147 -21.23 -14.46 -3.68
CA GLY A 147 -19.93 -13.78 -3.80
C GLY A 147 -20.03 -12.27 -3.70
N THR A 148 -18.88 -11.63 -3.53
CA THR A 148 -18.80 -10.16 -3.51
C THR A 148 -17.94 -9.67 -4.67
N ARG A 149 -18.48 -8.73 -5.46
CA ARG A 149 -17.75 -7.94 -6.44
C ARG A 149 -17.47 -6.55 -5.87
N VAL A 150 -16.25 -6.08 -6.03
CA VAL A 150 -15.85 -4.73 -5.64
C VAL A 150 -15.56 -3.91 -6.88
N GLU A 151 -16.23 -2.77 -7.02
CA GLU A 151 -16.01 -1.82 -8.11
C GLU A 151 -15.35 -0.57 -7.54
N VAL A 152 -14.20 -0.20 -8.11
CA VAL A 152 -13.45 1.01 -7.72
C VAL A 152 -13.25 1.90 -8.93
N LYS A 153 -13.56 3.18 -8.77
CA LYS A 153 -13.20 4.22 -9.73
C LYS A 153 -12.06 5.03 -9.17
N MET A 154 -10.97 5.06 -9.91
CA MET A 154 -9.79 5.83 -9.52
C MET A 154 -9.25 6.66 -10.67
N THR A 155 -8.43 7.64 -10.35
CA THR A 155 -7.73 8.49 -11.30
C THR A 155 -6.23 8.49 -11.04
N LEU A 156 -5.51 9.30 -11.77
CA LEU A 156 -4.06 9.53 -11.62
C LEU A 156 -3.79 11.03 -11.49
N THR A 157 -2.63 11.35 -10.92
CA THR A 157 -2.18 12.76 -10.77
C THR A 157 -1.97 13.46 -12.11
N ALA A 158 -1.68 12.69 -13.16
CA ALA A 158 -1.53 13.22 -14.52
C ALA A 158 -2.11 12.26 -15.56
N PRO A 159 -2.86 12.78 -16.57
CA PRO A 159 -3.28 12.00 -17.72
C PRO A 159 -2.04 11.46 -18.48
N GLY A 160 -2.09 10.19 -18.87
CA GLY A 160 -0.99 9.57 -19.64
C GLY A 160 0.18 9.06 -18.79
N CYS A 161 0.07 9.03 -17.45
CA CYS A 161 1.06 8.37 -16.60
C CYS A 161 1.18 6.89 -16.99
N GLY A 162 2.38 6.46 -17.43
CA GLY A 162 2.65 5.07 -17.84
C GLY A 162 2.43 4.05 -16.72
N MET A 163 2.51 4.50 -15.45
CA MET A 163 2.29 3.66 -14.28
C MET A 163 0.81 3.41 -13.94
N GLY A 164 -0.12 4.12 -14.57
CA GLY A 164 -1.55 4.00 -14.28
C GLY A 164 -2.08 2.57 -14.28
N PRO A 165 -1.85 1.79 -15.36
CA PRO A 165 -2.29 0.39 -15.41
C PRO A 165 -1.65 -0.48 -14.30
N ALA A 166 -0.40 -0.19 -13.93
CA ALA A 166 0.29 -0.93 -12.88
C ALA A 166 -0.28 -0.63 -11.48
N ILE A 167 -0.62 0.63 -11.20
CA ILE A 167 -1.26 1.04 -9.94
C ILE A 167 -2.66 0.46 -9.85
N ALA A 168 -3.46 0.51 -10.93
CA ALA A 168 -4.79 -0.08 -10.98
C ALA A 168 -4.74 -1.60 -10.76
N HIS A 169 -3.78 -2.29 -11.36
CA HIS A 169 -3.58 -3.73 -11.17
C HIS A 169 -3.14 -4.07 -9.73
N ASP A 170 -2.29 -3.25 -9.11
CA ASP A 170 -1.90 -3.42 -7.72
C ASP A 170 -3.11 -3.28 -6.78
N ALA A 171 -3.94 -2.25 -7.00
CA ALA A 171 -5.18 -2.05 -6.27
C ALA A 171 -6.12 -3.26 -6.43
N GLN A 172 -6.33 -3.72 -7.68
CA GLN A 172 -7.15 -4.89 -7.98
C GLN A 172 -6.64 -6.15 -7.26
N SER A 173 -5.35 -6.41 -7.30
CA SER A 173 -4.74 -7.58 -6.67
C SER A 173 -4.90 -7.56 -5.15
N LYS A 174 -4.78 -6.40 -4.50
CA LYS A 174 -4.98 -6.25 -3.07
C LYS A 174 -6.43 -6.41 -2.65
N ILE A 175 -7.37 -5.90 -3.44
CA ILE A 175 -8.81 -6.11 -3.21
C ILE A 175 -9.15 -7.59 -3.34
N LEU A 176 -8.63 -8.28 -4.35
CA LEU A 176 -8.85 -9.73 -4.55
C LEU A 176 -8.22 -10.59 -3.43
N SER A 177 -7.28 -10.04 -2.65
CA SER A 177 -6.70 -10.75 -1.49
C SER A 177 -7.59 -10.71 -0.24
N ILE A 178 -8.71 -9.99 -0.28
CA ILE A 178 -9.68 -9.93 0.81
C ILE A 178 -10.54 -11.21 0.78
N ASP A 179 -10.63 -11.90 1.90
CA ASP A 179 -11.47 -13.09 2.03
C ASP A 179 -12.95 -12.73 1.73
N GLY A 180 -13.58 -13.41 0.78
CA GLY A 180 -14.97 -13.17 0.37
C GLY A 180 -15.14 -12.22 -0.81
N VAL A 181 -14.07 -11.69 -1.37
CA VAL A 181 -14.08 -10.98 -2.67
C VAL A 181 -13.73 -11.95 -3.78
N ASP A 182 -14.66 -12.12 -4.72
CA ASP A 182 -14.47 -13.00 -5.89
C ASP A 182 -14.08 -12.22 -7.14
N GLU A 183 -14.44 -10.95 -7.18
CA GLU A 183 -14.20 -10.10 -8.35
C GLU A 183 -13.88 -8.68 -7.92
N ALA A 184 -12.89 -8.08 -8.58
CA ALA A 184 -12.52 -6.69 -8.39
C ALA A 184 -12.38 -6.01 -9.76
N ASP A 185 -13.11 -4.92 -9.96
CA ASP A 185 -13.04 -4.09 -11.16
C ASP A 185 -12.51 -2.71 -10.77
N VAL A 186 -11.31 -2.37 -11.24
CA VAL A 186 -10.68 -1.08 -10.99
C VAL A 186 -10.59 -0.30 -12.28
N GLN A 187 -11.41 0.74 -12.37
CA GLN A 187 -11.55 1.58 -13.56
C GLN A 187 -10.79 2.89 -13.41
N LEU A 188 -9.98 3.22 -14.42
CA LEU A 188 -9.36 4.54 -14.52
C LEU A 188 -10.34 5.53 -15.16
N VAL A 189 -10.66 6.59 -14.43
CA VAL A 189 -11.56 7.67 -14.85
C VAL A 189 -10.81 9.01 -14.83
N TRP A 190 -11.21 9.93 -15.70
CA TRP A 190 -10.55 11.23 -15.88
C TRP A 190 -11.48 12.41 -15.58
N ASP A 191 -12.70 12.13 -15.21
CA ASP A 191 -13.71 13.12 -14.86
C ASP A 191 -14.28 12.79 -13.45
N PRO A 192 -14.19 13.74 -12.52
CA PRO A 192 -13.53 15.04 -12.60
C PRO A 192 -12.00 14.92 -12.69
N PRO A 193 -11.29 15.90 -13.27
CA PRO A 193 -9.83 15.87 -13.29
C PRO A 193 -9.28 16.05 -11.88
N TRP A 194 -8.25 15.27 -11.56
CA TRP A 194 -7.59 15.36 -10.26
C TRP A 194 -6.90 16.72 -10.07
N ASN A 195 -6.90 17.20 -8.85
CA ASN A 195 -6.15 18.39 -8.44
C ASN A 195 -5.66 18.23 -6.98
N GLN A 196 -4.67 19.03 -6.59
CA GLN A 196 -4.02 18.95 -5.29
C GLN A 196 -4.96 19.20 -4.08
N ASN A 197 -6.12 19.83 -4.29
CA ASN A 197 -7.10 20.01 -3.21
C ASN A 197 -7.78 18.69 -2.79
N MET A 198 -7.70 17.66 -3.61
CA MET A 198 -8.22 16.33 -3.31
C MET A 198 -7.33 15.52 -2.36
N ILE A 199 -6.08 15.99 -2.14
CA ILE A 199 -5.15 15.36 -1.19
C ILE A 199 -5.70 15.54 0.23
N SER A 200 -5.78 14.45 0.99
CA SER A 200 -6.19 14.46 2.39
C SER A 200 -5.20 15.29 3.25
N GLU A 201 -5.65 15.73 4.42
CA GLU A 201 -4.77 16.42 5.37
C GLU A 201 -3.54 15.56 5.73
N ALA A 202 -3.75 14.26 5.96
CA ALA A 202 -2.67 13.32 6.21
C ALA A 202 -1.67 13.22 5.04
N GLY A 203 -2.18 13.22 3.79
CA GLY A 203 -1.36 13.26 2.60
C GLY A 203 -0.55 14.54 2.47
N ARG A 204 -1.17 15.69 2.72
CA ARG A 204 -0.50 17.00 2.69
C ARG A 204 0.61 17.10 3.74
N MET A 205 0.37 16.61 4.95
CA MET A 205 1.40 16.55 5.99
C MET A 205 2.60 15.70 5.56
N LYS A 206 2.37 14.52 4.97
CA LYS A 206 3.45 13.66 4.47
C LYS A 206 4.24 14.30 3.32
N LEU A 207 3.60 15.14 2.51
CA LEU A 207 4.24 15.87 1.40
C LEU A 207 4.86 17.21 1.84
N GLY A 208 4.76 17.58 3.12
CA GLY A 208 5.28 18.85 3.62
C GLY A 208 4.53 20.08 3.08
N MET A 209 3.26 19.94 2.75
CA MET A 209 2.41 21.00 2.18
C MET A 209 1.60 21.78 3.24
N VAL A 210 1.87 21.55 4.52
CA VAL A 210 1.18 22.19 5.68
C VAL A 210 2.18 23.01 6.47
#